data_ef07882a42a4fc91fa0a057fd5d6239e
#
_entry.id   ef07882a42a4fc91fa0a057fd5d6239e
#
_cell.length_a   1.000
_cell.length_b   1.000
_cell.length_c   1.000
_cell.angle_alpha   90.00
_cell.angle_beta   90.00
_cell.angle_gamma   90.00
#
_symmetry.space_group_name_H-M   'P 1'
#
loop_
_entity.id
_entity.type
_entity.pdbx_description
1 polymer ?
#
loop_
_entity_poly.entity_id
_entity_poly.type
_entity_poly.pdbx_seq_one_letter_code
_entity_poly.pdbx_strand_id
1 'polypeptide(L)'
;MDGTDAAPATRAERRQQAANDTRASILEAARSTLLAVGYANLSTRAVAEAAEVPLSQIHYHFGSKQQLILAVLEAENERLLVRQRAMYAGPEPLWKQWQRACDYLEEDLASGYVRILQEMIAAGWSDPEVAAAVRGYLNGWLLLLKDVATRAAERIGGLGPFTPGEVAVLMGMPFIGVEAGILLGFGDDELPARSALRKVGDLIRRVEEGDGSALGRTP
;
A
#
# COMPACT_ATOMS: atom_id res chain seq x y z
N MET A 1 -11.80 -31.16 31.26
CA MET A 1 -12.68 -31.37 30.07
C MET A 1 -13.71 -30.24 30.09
N ASP A 2 -13.35 -29.07 29.61
CA ASP A 2 -14.29 -27.97 29.41
C ASP A 2 -14.49 -27.80 27.88
N GLY A 3 -15.55 -28.44 27.40
CA GLY A 3 -16.05 -28.23 26.07
C GLY A 3 -16.85 -26.93 26.07
N THR A 4 -16.24 -25.84 25.62
CA THR A 4 -16.96 -24.60 25.32
C THR A 4 -17.82 -24.88 24.06
N ASP A 5 -19.04 -25.36 24.28
CA ASP A 5 -20.05 -25.51 23.25
C ASP A 5 -20.49 -24.08 22.85
N ALA A 6 -19.92 -23.55 21.75
CA ALA A 6 -20.30 -22.26 21.22
C ALA A 6 -21.76 -22.34 20.74
N ALA A 7 -22.65 -21.53 21.33
CA ALA A 7 -24.05 -21.49 20.95
C ALA A 7 -24.21 -21.27 19.43
N PRO A 8 -25.15 -21.94 18.76
CA PRO A 8 -25.33 -21.82 17.30
C PRO A 8 -25.72 -20.39 16.93
N ALA A 9 -25.03 -19.85 15.90
CA ALA A 9 -25.25 -18.50 15.41
C ALA A 9 -26.72 -18.20 15.14
N THR A 10 -27.18 -17.04 15.55
CA THR A 10 -28.57 -16.60 15.34
C THR A 10 -28.87 -16.40 13.85
N ARG A 11 -30.16 -16.32 13.48
CA ARG A 11 -30.56 -16.02 12.10
C ARG A 11 -30.02 -14.66 11.61
N ALA A 12 -29.92 -13.68 12.51
CA ALA A 12 -29.38 -12.35 12.18
C ALA A 12 -27.87 -12.44 11.89
N GLU A 13 -27.11 -13.14 12.72
CA GLU A 13 -25.67 -13.35 12.53
C GLU A 13 -25.36 -14.09 11.23
N ARG A 14 -26.11 -15.14 10.90
CA ARG A 14 -25.96 -15.85 9.62
C ARG A 14 -26.26 -14.95 8.42
N ARG A 15 -27.27 -14.09 8.50
CA ARG A 15 -27.56 -13.11 7.42
C ARG A 15 -26.46 -12.09 7.26
N GLN A 16 -25.93 -11.58 8.37
CA GLN A 16 -24.81 -10.63 8.34
C GLN A 16 -23.55 -11.28 7.77
N GLN A 17 -23.25 -12.52 8.18
CA GLN A 17 -22.10 -13.25 7.64
C GLN A 17 -22.26 -13.46 6.13
N ALA A 18 -23.40 -13.92 5.65
CA ALA A 18 -23.67 -14.10 4.21
C ALA A 18 -23.53 -12.78 3.42
N ALA A 19 -23.93 -11.65 4.01
CA ALA A 19 -23.75 -10.33 3.39
C ALA A 19 -22.26 -9.94 3.33
N ASN A 20 -21.50 -10.22 4.38
CA ASN A 20 -20.06 -9.98 4.41
C ASN A 20 -19.30 -10.86 3.40
N ASP A 21 -19.67 -12.13 3.29
CA ASP A 21 -19.09 -13.07 2.33
C ASP A 21 -19.35 -12.61 0.88
N THR A 22 -20.58 -12.18 0.59
CA THR A 22 -20.96 -11.62 -0.71
C THR A 22 -20.14 -10.36 -1.02
N ARG A 23 -20.02 -9.45 -0.04
CA ARG A 23 -19.20 -8.23 -0.19
C ARG A 23 -17.73 -8.56 -0.48
N ALA A 24 -17.16 -9.53 0.21
CA ALA A 24 -15.77 -9.97 0.00
C ALA A 24 -15.58 -10.59 -1.39
N SER A 25 -16.51 -11.44 -1.85
CA SER A 25 -16.48 -12.01 -3.20
C SER A 25 -16.54 -10.95 -4.29
N ILE A 26 -17.40 -9.93 -4.13
CA ILE A 26 -17.48 -8.80 -5.07
C ILE A 26 -16.15 -8.01 -5.10
N LEU A 27 -15.54 -7.75 -3.95
CA LEU A 27 -14.26 -7.03 -3.89
C LEU A 27 -13.14 -7.79 -4.62
N GLU A 28 -13.04 -9.10 -4.44
CA GLU A 28 -12.03 -9.91 -5.11
C GLU A 28 -12.28 -9.98 -6.63
N ALA A 29 -13.55 -10.14 -7.06
CA ALA A 29 -13.91 -10.08 -8.47
C ALA A 29 -13.60 -8.71 -9.08
N ALA A 30 -13.87 -7.61 -8.35
CA ALA A 30 -13.57 -6.26 -8.79
C ALA A 30 -12.06 -6.04 -8.92
N ARG A 31 -11.27 -6.52 -7.96
CA ARG A 31 -9.81 -6.49 -8.00
C ARG A 31 -9.27 -7.22 -9.23
N SER A 32 -9.69 -8.46 -9.42
CA SER A 32 -9.25 -9.30 -10.56
C SER A 32 -9.66 -8.68 -11.91
N THR A 33 -10.89 -8.15 -12.01
CA THR A 33 -11.36 -7.46 -13.22
C THR A 33 -10.56 -6.19 -13.48
N LEU A 34 -10.28 -5.39 -12.44
CA LEU A 34 -9.48 -4.17 -12.55
C LEU A 34 -8.07 -4.48 -13.10
N LEU A 35 -7.42 -5.52 -12.59
CA LEU A 35 -6.11 -5.94 -13.07
C LEU A 35 -6.13 -6.47 -14.51
N ALA A 36 -7.23 -7.10 -14.92
CA ALA A 36 -7.36 -7.63 -16.29
C ALA A 36 -7.60 -6.54 -17.34
N VAL A 37 -8.48 -5.57 -17.07
CA VAL A 37 -8.95 -4.62 -18.09
C VAL A 37 -8.65 -3.15 -17.79
N GLY A 38 -8.15 -2.81 -16.61
CA GLY A 38 -7.87 -1.45 -16.14
C GLY A 38 -9.13 -0.68 -15.69
N TYR A 39 -8.93 0.44 -14.98
CA TYR A 39 -10.01 1.25 -14.41
C TYR A 39 -10.99 1.77 -15.47
N ALA A 40 -10.49 2.24 -16.61
CA ALA A 40 -11.32 2.81 -17.67
C ALA A 40 -12.36 1.81 -18.22
N ASN A 41 -11.93 0.57 -18.44
CA ASN A 41 -12.73 -0.48 -19.10
C ASN A 41 -13.54 -1.35 -18.11
N LEU A 42 -13.28 -1.24 -16.80
CA LEU A 42 -14.04 -1.99 -15.81
C LEU A 42 -15.51 -1.56 -15.82
N SER A 43 -16.41 -2.55 -15.79
CA SER A 43 -17.85 -2.33 -15.61
C SER A 43 -18.39 -3.13 -14.41
N THR A 44 -19.38 -2.56 -13.73
CA THR A 44 -20.05 -3.24 -12.61
C THR A 44 -20.77 -4.53 -13.05
N ARG A 45 -21.19 -4.61 -14.32
CA ARG A 45 -21.77 -5.83 -14.90
C ARG A 45 -20.74 -6.94 -15.02
N ALA A 46 -19.53 -6.64 -15.52
CA ALA A 46 -18.47 -7.62 -15.61
C ALA A 46 -18.02 -8.12 -14.22
N VAL A 47 -18.00 -7.22 -13.22
CA VAL A 47 -17.69 -7.61 -11.85
C VAL A 47 -18.80 -8.50 -11.26
N ALA A 48 -20.07 -8.18 -11.49
CA ALA A 48 -21.18 -8.99 -11.02
C ALA A 48 -21.16 -10.41 -11.61
N GLU A 49 -20.84 -10.52 -12.91
CA GLU A 49 -20.66 -11.81 -13.60
C GLU A 49 -19.47 -12.59 -13.01
N ALA A 50 -18.32 -11.96 -12.83
CA ALA A 50 -17.14 -12.59 -12.23
C ALA A 50 -17.32 -13.00 -10.77
N ALA A 51 -18.16 -12.27 -10.01
CA ALA A 51 -18.49 -12.61 -8.63
C ALA A 51 -19.66 -13.61 -8.52
N GLU A 52 -20.27 -13.99 -9.64
CA GLU A 52 -21.45 -14.86 -9.71
C GLU A 52 -22.65 -14.32 -8.88
N VAL A 53 -22.83 -13.00 -8.88
CA VAL A 53 -23.91 -12.33 -8.14
C VAL A 53 -24.81 -11.49 -9.07
N PRO A 54 -26.08 -11.27 -8.72
CA PRO A 54 -26.91 -10.29 -9.43
C PRO A 54 -26.31 -8.88 -9.37
N LEU A 55 -26.42 -8.09 -10.44
CA LEU A 55 -25.93 -6.71 -10.50
C LEU A 55 -26.47 -5.84 -9.34
N SER A 56 -27.69 -6.13 -8.86
CA SER A 56 -28.28 -5.44 -7.71
C SER A 56 -27.46 -5.57 -6.42
N GLN A 57 -26.68 -6.65 -6.25
CA GLN A 57 -25.78 -6.82 -5.11
C GLN A 57 -24.60 -5.83 -5.16
N ILE A 58 -24.07 -5.53 -6.35
CA ILE A 58 -23.06 -4.49 -6.51
C ILE A 58 -23.60 -3.13 -6.03
N HIS A 59 -24.79 -2.77 -6.51
CA HIS A 59 -25.43 -1.51 -6.11
C HIS A 59 -25.80 -1.47 -4.62
N TYR A 60 -26.23 -2.59 -4.08
CA TYR A 60 -26.56 -2.70 -2.65
C TYR A 60 -25.32 -2.49 -1.75
N HIS A 61 -24.18 -3.12 -2.08
CA HIS A 61 -22.98 -3.09 -1.24
C HIS A 61 -22.10 -1.86 -1.47
N PHE A 62 -22.09 -1.32 -2.69
CA PHE A 62 -21.10 -0.28 -3.08
C PHE A 62 -21.72 0.96 -3.74
N GLY A 63 -22.97 0.89 -4.20
CA GLY A 63 -23.65 2.02 -4.84
C GLY A 63 -23.19 2.27 -6.26
N SER A 64 -21.93 2.59 -6.50
CA SER A 64 -21.39 2.93 -7.81
C SER A 64 -20.12 2.17 -8.17
N LYS A 65 -19.73 2.19 -9.47
CA LYS A 65 -18.42 1.71 -9.94
C LYS A 65 -17.28 2.35 -9.15
N GLN A 66 -17.34 3.66 -8.99
CA GLN A 66 -16.30 4.44 -8.32
C GLN A 66 -16.14 4.00 -6.87
N GLN A 67 -17.23 3.91 -6.10
CA GLN A 67 -17.20 3.46 -4.71
C GLN A 67 -16.71 2.01 -4.57
N LEU A 68 -17.07 1.14 -5.52
CA LEU A 68 -16.54 -0.22 -5.56
C LEU A 68 -15.02 -0.24 -5.70
N ILE A 69 -14.46 0.56 -6.63
CA ILE A 69 -13.01 0.58 -6.86
C ILE A 69 -12.27 1.27 -5.71
N LEU A 70 -12.85 2.31 -5.11
CA LEU A 70 -12.30 2.92 -3.90
C LEU A 70 -12.25 1.91 -2.74
N ALA A 71 -13.27 1.06 -2.60
CA ALA A 71 -13.27 -0.01 -1.59
C ALA A 71 -12.21 -1.09 -1.88
N VAL A 72 -11.92 -1.40 -3.15
CA VAL A 72 -10.78 -2.27 -3.53
C VAL A 72 -9.47 -1.63 -3.10
N LEU A 73 -9.24 -0.36 -3.44
CA LEU A 73 -8.01 0.36 -3.08
C LEU A 73 -7.84 0.46 -1.56
N GLU A 74 -8.93 0.73 -0.82
CA GLU A 74 -8.93 0.75 0.64
C GLU A 74 -8.48 -0.58 1.25
N ALA A 75 -9.04 -1.70 0.76
CA ALA A 75 -8.67 -3.03 1.25
C ALA A 75 -7.20 -3.37 0.98
N GLU A 76 -6.68 -3.02 -0.20
CA GLU A 76 -5.27 -3.23 -0.56
C GLU A 76 -4.34 -2.35 0.29
N ASN A 77 -4.70 -1.07 0.48
CA ASN A 77 -3.94 -0.14 1.30
C ASN A 77 -3.90 -0.57 2.78
N GLU A 78 -4.99 -1.08 3.33
CA GLU A 78 -5.02 -1.61 4.70
C GLU A 78 -4.05 -2.78 4.86
N ARG A 79 -4.03 -3.73 3.91
CA ARG A 79 -3.07 -4.85 3.90
C ARG A 79 -1.63 -4.35 3.88
N LEU A 80 -1.33 -3.37 3.04
CA LEU A 80 0.00 -2.74 2.95
C LEU A 80 0.39 -2.11 4.29
N LEU A 81 -0.48 -1.28 4.87
CA LEU A 81 -0.18 -0.58 6.12
C LEU A 81 0.00 -1.54 7.30
N VAL A 82 -0.82 -2.58 7.41
CA VAL A 82 -0.68 -3.61 8.46
C VAL A 82 0.68 -4.29 8.35
N ARG A 83 1.07 -4.72 7.15
CA ARG A 83 2.34 -5.38 6.88
C ARG A 83 3.53 -4.47 7.19
N GLN A 84 3.50 -3.23 6.74
CA GLN A 84 4.58 -2.28 6.97
C GLN A 84 4.68 -1.85 8.43
N ARG A 85 3.56 -1.60 9.12
CA ARG A 85 3.57 -1.32 10.56
C ARG A 85 4.22 -2.45 11.36
N ALA A 86 3.87 -3.70 11.06
CA ALA A 86 4.48 -4.87 11.71
C ALA A 86 6.00 -4.93 11.47
N MET A 87 6.45 -4.68 10.23
CA MET A 87 7.87 -4.65 9.87
C MET A 87 8.61 -3.54 10.62
N TYR A 88 8.10 -2.31 10.60
CA TYR A 88 8.76 -1.17 11.24
C TYR A 88 8.66 -1.16 12.77
N ALA A 89 7.75 -1.94 13.37
CA ALA A 89 7.70 -2.19 14.82
C ALA A 89 8.71 -3.25 15.28
N GLY A 90 9.30 -4.00 14.35
CA GLY A 90 10.28 -5.06 14.65
C GLY A 90 11.62 -4.51 15.17
N PRO A 91 12.44 -5.38 15.79
CA PRO A 91 13.72 -5.02 16.41
C PRO A 91 14.87 -4.85 15.40
N GLU A 92 14.62 -5.12 14.12
CA GLU A 92 15.67 -5.09 13.10
C GLU A 92 16.23 -3.67 12.91
N PRO A 93 17.53 -3.54 12.52
CA PRO A 93 18.11 -2.26 12.16
C PRO A 93 17.35 -1.59 11.00
N LEU A 94 17.37 -0.25 10.95
CA LEU A 94 16.65 0.53 9.92
C LEU A 94 17.07 0.15 8.49
N TRP A 95 18.36 -0.13 8.26
CA TRP A 95 18.83 -0.53 6.94
C TRP A 95 18.24 -1.88 6.49
N LYS A 96 18.02 -2.82 7.40
CA LYS A 96 17.34 -4.09 7.08
C LYS A 96 15.86 -3.88 6.81
N GLN A 97 15.19 -3.02 7.62
CA GLN A 97 13.81 -2.64 7.39
C GLN A 97 13.65 -1.95 6.02
N TRP A 98 14.61 -1.13 5.62
CA TRP A 98 14.64 -0.53 4.28
C TRP A 98 14.81 -1.60 3.17
N GLN A 99 15.72 -2.55 3.33
CA GLN A 99 15.88 -3.65 2.37
C GLN A 99 14.57 -4.45 2.24
N ARG A 100 13.89 -4.68 3.35
CA ARG A 100 12.58 -5.35 3.34
C ARG A 100 11.50 -4.50 2.66
N ALA A 101 11.51 -3.19 2.81
CA ALA A 101 10.62 -2.30 2.04
C ALA A 101 10.87 -2.39 0.52
N CYS A 102 12.13 -2.53 0.09
CA CYS A 102 12.46 -2.81 -1.30
C CYS A 102 11.95 -4.18 -1.78
N ASP A 103 11.94 -5.21 -0.92
CA ASP A 103 11.35 -6.51 -1.25
C ASP A 103 9.83 -6.40 -1.39
N TYR A 104 9.18 -5.62 -0.52
CA TYR A 104 7.74 -5.35 -0.62
C TYR A 104 7.35 -4.66 -1.93
N LEU A 105 8.20 -3.80 -2.51
CA LEU A 105 7.95 -3.25 -3.83
C LEU A 105 7.78 -4.36 -4.89
N GLU A 106 8.64 -5.37 -4.89
CA GLU A 106 8.53 -6.49 -5.84
C GLU A 106 7.28 -7.35 -5.58
N GLU A 107 6.95 -7.59 -4.30
CA GLU A 107 5.73 -8.30 -3.93
C GLU A 107 4.47 -7.52 -4.37
N ASP A 108 4.46 -6.20 -4.21
CA ASP A 108 3.34 -5.33 -4.56
C ASP A 108 3.18 -5.17 -6.08
N LEU A 109 4.29 -5.16 -6.83
CA LEU A 109 4.28 -5.25 -8.29
C LEU A 109 3.68 -6.58 -8.76
N ALA A 110 4.15 -7.69 -8.19
CA ALA A 110 3.67 -9.03 -8.55
C ALA A 110 2.19 -9.25 -8.19
N SER A 111 1.71 -8.67 -7.09
CA SER A 111 0.30 -8.76 -6.67
C SER A 111 -0.65 -7.92 -7.52
N GLY A 112 -0.11 -6.94 -8.27
CA GLY A 112 -0.88 -5.94 -9.02
C GLY A 112 -1.34 -4.74 -8.19
N TYR A 113 -1.04 -4.67 -6.89
CA TYR A 113 -1.38 -3.52 -6.05
C TYR A 113 -0.86 -2.21 -6.62
N VAL A 114 0.42 -2.18 -7.02
CA VAL A 114 1.06 -1.00 -7.60
C VAL A 114 0.26 -0.48 -8.82
N ARG A 115 -0.19 -1.36 -9.70
CA ARG A 115 -1.00 -0.97 -10.86
C ARG A 115 -2.32 -0.34 -10.43
N ILE A 116 -3.02 -0.93 -9.47
CA ILE A 116 -4.26 -0.38 -8.92
C ILE A 116 -4.01 1.03 -8.36
N LEU A 117 -2.98 1.21 -7.55
CA LEU A 117 -2.63 2.50 -6.96
C LEU A 117 -2.34 3.56 -8.04
N GLN A 118 -1.50 3.25 -9.03
CA GLN A 118 -1.13 4.19 -10.09
C GLN A 118 -2.33 4.57 -10.98
N GLU A 119 -3.21 3.63 -11.31
CA GLU A 119 -4.45 3.93 -12.04
C GLU A 119 -5.38 4.85 -11.22
N MET A 120 -5.46 4.67 -9.90
CA MET A 120 -6.28 5.52 -9.04
C MET A 120 -5.64 6.90 -8.80
N ILE A 121 -4.31 7.01 -8.75
CA ILE A 121 -3.62 8.30 -8.74
C ILE A 121 -3.97 9.08 -10.02
N ALA A 122 -3.86 8.45 -11.18
CA ALA A 122 -4.19 9.08 -12.47
C ALA A 122 -5.67 9.48 -12.56
N ALA A 123 -6.59 8.64 -12.11
CA ALA A 123 -8.01 8.95 -12.06
C ALA A 123 -8.31 10.14 -11.14
N GLY A 124 -7.59 10.27 -10.02
CA GLY A 124 -7.71 11.38 -9.09
C GLY A 124 -7.35 12.76 -9.67
N TRP A 125 -6.58 12.82 -10.75
CA TRP A 125 -6.29 14.11 -11.41
C TRP A 125 -7.53 14.73 -12.06
N SER A 126 -8.53 13.94 -12.38
CA SER A 126 -9.77 14.38 -13.03
C SER A 126 -11.01 14.25 -12.15
N ASP A 127 -10.90 13.55 -11.01
CA ASP A 127 -12.01 13.28 -10.10
C ASP A 127 -11.66 13.67 -8.66
N PRO A 128 -12.29 14.73 -8.10
CA PRO A 128 -11.98 15.21 -6.75
C PRO A 128 -12.27 14.21 -5.63
N GLU A 129 -13.25 13.32 -5.78
CA GLU A 129 -13.57 12.29 -4.78
C GLU A 129 -12.49 11.22 -4.74
N VAL A 130 -12.06 10.74 -5.91
CA VAL A 130 -10.92 9.83 -6.05
C VAL A 130 -9.65 10.47 -5.52
N ALA A 131 -9.38 11.74 -5.87
CA ALA A 131 -8.23 12.48 -5.36
C ALA A 131 -8.22 12.57 -3.83
N ALA A 132 -9.38 12.81 -3.20
CA ALA A 132 -9.48 12.88 -1.74
C ALA A 132 -9.17 11.53 -1.09
N ALA A 133 -9.68 10.43 -1.64
CA ALA A 133 -9.42 9.08 -1.15
C ALA A 133 -7.94 8.70 -1.30
N VAL A 134 -7.36 8.85 -2.49
CA VAL A 134 -5.94 8.55 -2.76
C VAL A 134 -5.02 9.37 -1.87
N ARG A 135 -5.31 10.67 -1.71
CA ARG A 135 -4.57 11.55 -0.79
C ARG A 135 -4.65 11.04 0.65
N GLY A 136 -5.80 10.56 1.10
CA GLY A 136 -5.97 9.95 2.42
C GLY A 136 -5.06 8.74 2.63
N TYR A 137 -5.01 7.84 1.64
CA TYR A 137 -4.17 6.64 1.68
C TYR A 137 -2.68 6.97 1.66
N LEU A 138 -2.23 7.84 0.75
CA LEU A 138 -0.83 8.27 0.70
C LEU A 138 -0.42 9.01 1.97
N ASN A 139 -1.30 9.85 2.53
CA ASN A 139 -1.03 10.53 3.78
C ASN A 139 -0.89 9.54 4.96
N GLY A 140 -1.74 8.53 5.05
CA GLY A 140 -1.63 7.47 6.06
C GLY A 140 -0.28 6.74 6.00
N TRP A 141 0.20 6.44 4.80
CA TRP A 141 1.52 5.86 4.58
C TRP A 141 2.67 6.81 4.95
N LEU A 142 2.60 8.08 4.53
CA LEU A 142 3.60 9.09 4.88
C LEU A 142 3.67 9.35 6.39
N LEU A 143 2.53 9.29 7.09
CA LEU A 143 2.52 9.38 8.56
C LEU A 143 3.25 8.19 9.21
N LEU A 144 3.06 6.98 8.70
CA LEU A 144 3.82 5.81 9.16
C LEU A 144 5.34 6.02 8.95
N LEU A 145 5.76 6.48 7.77
CA LEU A 145 7.17 6.76 7.48
C LEU A 145 7.72 7.90 8.35
N LYS A 146 6.92 8.92 8.65
CA LYS A 146 7.29 10.00 9.57
C LYS A 146 7.55 9.47 10.98
N ASP A 147 6.71 8.55 11.48
CA ASP A 147 6.93 7.91 12.79
C ASP A 147 8.22 7.09 12.80
N VAL A 148 8.53 6.39 11.70
CA VAL A 148 9.80 5.67 11.54
C VAL A 148 10.98 6.65 11.57
N ALA A 149 10.90 7.75 10.83
CA ALA A 149 11.95 8.79 10.81
C ALA A 149 12.12 9.47 12.17
N THR A 150 11.05 9.67 12.93
CA THR A 150 11.12 10.22 14.29
C THR A 150 11.91 9.30 15.23
N ARG A 151 11.58 8.01 15.24
CA ARG A 151 12.33 7.01 16.02
C ARG A 151 13.78 6.86 15.55
N ALA A 152 14.01 6.98 14.25
CA ALA A 152 15.37 6.99 13.70
C ALA A 152 16.18 8.17 14.24
N ALA A 153 15.60 9.38 14.25
CA ALA A 153 16.25 10.58 14.79
C ALA A 153 16.69 10.41 16.25
N GLU A 154 15.84 9.80 17.08
CA GLU A 154 16.15 9.51 18.48
C GLU A 154 17.34 8.53 18.62
N ARG A 155 17.42 7.52 17.76
CA ARG A 155 18.46 6.48 17.80
C ARG A 155 19.82 6.95 17.32
N ILE A 156 19.87 7.79 16.27
CA ILE A 156 21.12 8.22 15.63
C ILE A 156 21.54 9.65 16.01
N GLY A 157 20.79 10.32 16.91
CA GLY A 157 21.11 11.67 17.39
C GLY A 157 20.73 12.79 16.44
N GLY A 158 19.77 12.57 15.54
CA GLY A 158 19.21 13.57 14.64
C GLY A 158 19.21 13.17 13.17
N LEU A 159 18.55 13.99 12.33
CA LEU A 159 18.40 13.75 10.88
C LEU A 159 19.17 14.84 10.06
N GLY A 160 20.21 15.43 10.62
CA GLY A 160 20.90 16.55 9.97
C GLY A 160 19.96 17.76 9.82
N PRO A 161 19.85 18.35 8.61
CA PRO A 161 18.99 19.51 8.38
C PRO A 161 17.50 19.16 8.21
N PHE A 162 17.15 17.89 8.18
CA PHE A 162 15.80 17.44 7.81
C PHE A 162 14.92 17.23 9.03
N THR A 163 13.65 17.58 8.89
CA THR A 163 12.58 17.15 9.79
C THR A 163 12.17 15.70 9.49
N PRO A 164 11.57 14.97 10.46
CA PRO A 164 11.04 13.62 10.19
C PRO A 164 10.03 13.56 9.04
N GLY A 165 9.23 14.62 8.85
CA GLY A 165 8.28 14.70 7.73
C GLY A 165 8.97 14.81 6.38
N GLU A 166 10.04 15.62 6.28
CA GLU A 166 10.82 15.74 5.04
C GLU A 166 11.53 14.43 4.70
N VAL A 167 12.09 13.74 5.70
CA VAL A 167 12.66 12.40 5.50
C VAL A 167 11.60 11.43 5.01
N ALA A 168 10.40 11.42 5.59
CA ALA A 168 9.30 10.57 5.12
C ALA A 168 8.96 10.80 3.63
N VAL A 169 8.93 12.05 3.19
CA VAL A 169 8.69 12.41 1.78
C VAL A 169 9.86 11.95 0.90
N LEU A 170 11.11 12.24 1.29
CA LEU A 170 12.29 11.87 0.51
C LEU A 170 12.48 10.36 0.39
N MET A 171 12.05 9.60 1.40
CA MET A 171 12.19 8.15 1.41
C MET A 171 10.96 7.45 0.77
N GLY A 172 9.77 8.03 0.89
CA GLY A 172 8.54 7.43 0.40
C GLY A 172 8.23 7.76 -1.06
N MET A 173 8.19 9.04 -1.41
CA MET A 173 7.75 9.45 -2.76
C MET A 173 8.57 8.88 -3.94
N PRO A 174 9.88 8.59 -3.80
CA PRO A 174 10.61 7.88 -4.86
C PRO A 174 10.01 6.51 -5.23
N PHE A 175 9.41 5.77 -4.29
CA PHE A 175 8.73 4.51 -4.61
C PHE A 175 7.60 4.73 -5.61
N ILE A 176 6.76 5.76 -5.41
CA ILE A 176 5.65 6.08 -6.31
C ILE A 176 6.15 6.37 -7.74
N GLY A 177 7.27 7.12 -7.86
CA GLY A 177 7.87 7.41 -9.15
C GLY A 177 8.52 6.18 -9.82
N VAL A 178 9.21 5.36 -9.04
CA VAL A 178 9.82 4.09 -9.50
C VAL A 178 8.74 3.12 -10.00
N GLU A 179 7.66 2.96 -9.24
CA GLU A 179 6.51 2.15 -9.59
C GLU A 179 5.92 2.53 -10.95
N ALA A 180 5.71 3.83 -11.17
CA ALA A 180 5.21 4.35 -12.45
C ALA A 180 6.17 4.03 -13.61
N GLY A 181 7.49 4.21 -13.40
CA GLY A 181 8.49 3.88 -14.40
C GLY A 181 8.49 2.39 -14.76
N ILE A 182 8.44 1.50 -13.77
CA ILE A 182 8.39 0.05 -13.98
C ILE A 182 7.12 -0.35 -14.76
N LEU A 183 5.96 0.21 -14.39
CA LEU A 183 4.70 -0.07 -15.11
C LEU A 183 4.70 0.46 -16.55
N LEU A 184 5.46 1.52 -16.85
CA LEU A 184 5.68 2.01 -18.22
C LEU A 184 6.64 1.13 -19.03
N GLY A 185 7.27 0.13 -18.40
CA GLY A 185 8.13 -0.84 -19.07
C GLY A 185 9.60 -0.45 -19.12
N PHE A 186 10.05 0.56 -18.35
CA PHE A 186 11.47 0.84 -18.24
C PHE A 186 12.24 -0.34 -17.66
N GLY A 187 13.28 -0.79 -18.37
CA GLY A 187 14.21 -1.79 -17.89
C GLY A 187 15.22 -1.22 -16.89
N ASP A 188 15.89 -2.11 -16.16
CA ASP A 188 16.90 -1.69 -15.15
C ASP A 188 18.11 -0.96 -15.78
N ASP A 189 18.38 -1.15 -17.07
CA ASP A 189 19.42 -0.43 -17.82
C ASP A 189 19.05 1.03 -18.09
N GLU A 190 17.75 1.31 -18.28
CA GLU A 190 17.22 2.66 -18.54
C GLU A 190 16.88 3.40 -17.25
N LEU A 191 16.34 2.67 -16.27
CA LEU A 191 15.93 3.17 -14.96
C LEU A 191 16.47 2.24 -13.86
N PRO A 192 17.71 2.42 -13.38
CA PRO A 192 18.32 1.55 -12.38
C PRO A 192 17.76 1.78 -10.97
N ALA A 193 16.43 1.88 -10.87
CA ALA A 193 15.71 2.30 -9.69
C ALA A 193 15.81 1.28 -8.55
N ARG A 194 15.69 -0.03 -8.87
CA ARG A 194 15.83 -1.11 -7.88
C ARG A 194 17.20 -1.07 -7.21
N SER A 195 18.26 -0.94 -8.03
CA SER A 195 19.62 -0.82 -7.55
C SER A 195 19.82 0.45 -6.71
N ALA A 196 19.27 1.58 -7.16
CA ALA A 196 19.37 2.86 -6.43
C ALA A 196 18.68 2.79 -5.07
N LEU A 197 17.45 2.27 -5.00
CA LEU A 197 16.72 2.09 -3.74
C LEU A 197 17.50 1.20 -2.76
N ARG A 198 18.06 0.08 -3.22
CA ARG A 198 18.83 -0.82 -2.35
C ARG A 198 20.09 -0.15 -1.82
N LYS A 199 20.80 0.67 -2.62
CA LYS A 199 21.98 1.44 -2.19
C LYS A 199 21.65 2.48 -1.12
N VAL A 200 20.44 3.01 -1.08
CA VAL A 200 19.99 3.85 0.05
C VAL A 200 20.08 3.08 1.37
N GLY A 201 19.78 1.78 1.38
CA GLY A 201 19.97 0.92 2.55
C GLY A 201 21.42 0.87 3.04
N ASP A 202 22.41 0.90 2.13
CA ASP A 202 23.83 0.97 2.51
C ASP A 202 24.18 2.32 3.15
N LEU A 203 23.57 3.41 2.69
CA LEU A 203 23.74 4.72 3.33
C LEU A 203 23.12 4.74 4.73
N ILE A 204 21.91 4.21 4.89
CA ILE A 204 21.25 4.09 6.20
C ILE A 204 22.13 3.28 7.15
N ARG A 205 22.71 2.17 6.69
CA ARG A 205 23.58 1.32 7.50
C ARG A 205 24.80 2.09 8.02
N ARG A 206 25.50 2.84 7.15
CA ARG A 206 26.65 3.66 7.57
C ARG A 206 26.27 4.68 8.63
N VAL A 207 25.12 5.32 8.48
CA VAL A 207 24.61 6.27 9.47
C VAL A 207 24.29 5.58 10.81
N GLU A 208 23.64 4.41 10.78
CA GLU A 208 23.33 3.65 12.01
C GLU A 208 24.59 3.11 12.72
N GLU A 209 25.62 2.71 11.96
CA GLU A 209 26.90 2.19 12.49
C GLU A 209 27.85 3.30 12.92
N GLY A 210 27.45 4.56 12.79
CA GLY A 210 28.26 5.72 13.26
C GLY A 210 29.43 6.08 12.34
N ASP A 211 29.45 5.62 11.09
CA ASP A 211 30.41 6.04 10.09
C ASP A 211 30.10 7.49 9.66
N GLY A 212 30.61 8.46 10.46
CA GLY A 212 30.37 9.89 10.29
C GLY A 212 30.81 10.47 8.94
N SER A 213 31.57 9.73 8.12
CA SER A 213 31.99 10.15 6.78
C SER A 213 30.80 10.23 5.80
N ALA A 214 29.71 9.51 6.05
CA ALA A 214 28.55 9.44 5.17
C ALA A 214 27.71 10.74 5.13
N LEU A 215 27.81 11.60 6.17
CA LEU A 215 27.05 12.86 6.29
C LEU A 215 27.92 14.12 6.23
N GLY A 216 29.18 14.01 5.78
CA GLY A 216 30.08 15.18 5.68
C GLY A 216 30.42 15.83 7.02
N ARG A 217 30.27 15.13 8.13
CA ARG A 217 30.79 15.57 9.43
C ARG A 217 32.30 15.33 9.41
N THR A 218 33.06 16.38 9.11
CA THR A 218 34.48 16.44 9.44
C THR A 218 34.65 16.37 10.96
N PRO A 219 35.60 15.61 11.50
CA PRO A 219 35.82 15.45 12.92
C PRO A 219 36.10 16.78 13.63
#